data_6686493bc10a0179d715ae9561d83f66
#
_entry.id   6686493bc10a0179d715ae9561d83f66
#
_cell.length_a   1.000
_cell.length_b   1.000
_cell.length_c   1.000
_cell.angle_alpha   90.00
_cell.angle_beta   90.00
_cell.angle_gamma   90.00
#
_symmetry.space_group_name_H-M   'P 1'
#
loop_
_entity.id
_entity.type
_entity.pdbx_description
1 polymer ?
#
loop_
_entity_poly.entity_id
_entity_poly.type
_entity_poly.pdbx_seq_one_letter_code
_entity_poly.pdbx_strand_id
1 'polypeptide(L)'
;SILAHSLGFERAYILNDLVALGYALDVLPDYAVRQINGGTPLGSQSLVAGIATGFNVSMCHAGHVIEAELGHASLPSSVIGVLQDVLGKKGRSFNTVESLFSGRGLAALHFALGFAETDPAQITGSTTEEGTQTVVLFAQLLGLFCREMTFQYMPFGGLYLNGSVVRAITSSKLTANIIIAEAEK
;
A
#
# COMPACT_ATOMS: atom_id res chain seq x y z
N SER A 1 14.87 -29.40 1.06
CA SER A 1 13.54 -29.61 1.67
C SER A 1 12.88 -30.82 1.02
N ILE A 2 12.01 -31.53 1.74
CA ILE A 2 11.26 -32.71 1.23
C ILE A 2 10.48 -32.35 -0.04
N LEU A 3 9.89 -31.14 -0.09
CA LEU A 3 9.14 -30.63 -1.23
C LEU A 3 10.02 -30.43 -2.48
N ALA A 4 11.23 -29.92 -2.33
CA ALA A 4 12.16 -29.76 -3.46
C ALA A 4 12.49 -31.11 -4.08
N HIS A 5 12.76 -32.10 -3.25
CA HIS A 5 13.17 -33.42 -3.70
C HIS A 5 12.03 -34.17 -4.43
N SER A 6 10.78 -34.05 -3.93
CA SER A 6 9.59 -34.64 -4.55
C SER A 6 9.23 -34.02 -5.91
N LEU A 7 9.65 -32.79 -6.17
CA LEU A 7 9.43 -32.05 -7.42
C LEU A 7 10.64 -32.07 -8.36
N GLY A 8 11.71 -32.80 -8.00
CA GLY A 8 12.92 -32.91 -8.82
C GLY A 8 13.81 -31.68 -8.82
N PHE A 9 13.65 -30.78 -7.86
CA PHE A 9 14.51 -29.60 -7.72
C PHE A 9 15.68 -29.90 -6.77
N GLU A 10 16.88 -29.45 -7.11
CA GLU A 10 18.04 -29.52 -6.22
C GLU A 10 17.88 -28.63 -4.99
N ARG A 11 17.21 -27.48 -5.16
CA ARG A 11 16.97 -26.48 -4.11
C ARG A 11 15.57 -25.89 -4.23
N ALA A 12 14.95 -25.60 -3.10
CA ALA A 12 13.71 -24.81 -3.02
C ALA A 12 13.82 -23.80 -1.88
N TYR A 13 13.35 -22.60 -2.14
CA TYR A 13 13.28 -21.51 -1.17
C TYR A 13 11.82 -21.11 -0.97
N ILE A 14 11.46 -20.82 0.27
CA ILE A 14 10.17 -20.18 0.61
C ILE A 14 10.48 -18.72 0.82
N LEU A 15 9.84 -17.85 0.05
CA LEU A 15 9.97 -16.40 0.13
C LEU A 15 8.62 -15.80 0.50
N ASN A 16 8.65 -14.66 1.21
CA ASN A 16 7.49 -13.81 1.33
C ASN A 16 7.06 -13.31 -0.06
N ASP A 17 5.76 -13.11 -0.28
CA ASP A 17 5.20 -12.68 -1.57
C ASP A 17 5.73 -11.33 -2.04
N LEU A 18 5.89 -10.35 -1.13
CA LEU A 18 6.48 -9.06 -1.46
C LEU A 18 7.98 -9.16 -1.78
N VAL A 19 8.69 -10.06 -1.14
CA VAL A 19 10.09 -10.36 -1.46
C VAL A 19 10.20 -10.97 -2.85
N ALA A 20 9.34 -11.94 -3.15
CA ALA A 20 9.28 -12.54 -4.48
C ALA A 20 8.96 -11.49 -5.57
N LEU A 21 8.00 -10.58 -5.28
CA LEU A 21 7.68 -9.48 -6.17
C LEU A 21 8.86 -8.51 -6.34
N GLY A 22 9.58 -8.22 -5.24
CA GLY A 22 10.79 -7.39 -5.28
C GLY A 22 11.86 -7.93 -6.24
N TYR A 23 12.11 -9.24 -6.21
CA TYR A 23 13.02 -9.89 -7.17
C TYR A 23 12.49 -9.89 -8.59
N ALA A 24 11.18 -9.86 -8.78
CA ALA A 24 10.55 -9.87 -10.09
C ALA A 24 10.52 -8.49 -10.77
N LEU A 25 10.70 -7.37 -10.06
CA LEU A 25 10.51 -6.02 -10.59
C LEU A 25 11.26 -5.78 -11.91
N ASP A 26 12.53 -6.21 -11.98
CA ASP A 26 13.39 -5.96 -13.14
C ASP A 26 13.01 -6.83 -14.38
N VAL A 27 12.14 -7.83 -14.19
CA VAL A 27 11.72 -8.76 -15.24
C VAL A 27 10.21 -8.71 -15.50
N LEU A 28 9.47 -7.85 -14.80
CA LEU A 28 8.05 -7.65 -15.06
C LEU A 28 7.86 -7.03 -16.45
N PRO A 29 6.95 -7.58 -17.25
CA PRO A 29 6.61 -6.95 -18.53
C PRO A 29 5.83 -5.65 -18.29
N ASP A 30 5.97 -4.68 -19.21
CA ASP A 30 5.35 -3.36 -19.11
C ASP A 30 3.84 -3.40 -18.83
N TYR A 31 3.13 -4.38 -19.38
CA TYR A 31 1.69 -4.54 -19.15
C TYR A 31 1.31 -4.98 -17.73
N ALA A 32 2.26 -5.50 -16.97
CA ALA A 32 2.04 -5.90 -15.58
C ALA A 32 2.13 -4.73 -14.60
N VAL A 33 2.67 -3.59 -15.03
CA VAL A 33 2.84 -2.38 -14.24
C VAL A 33 2.04 -1.24 -14.85
N ARG A 34 1.17 -0.64 -14.06
CA ARG A 34 0.47 0.58 -14.45
C ARG A 34 1.12 1.79 -13.78
N GLN A 35 1.72 2.65 -14.57
CA GLN A 35 2.26 3.90 -14.07
C GLN A 35 1.10 4.87 -13.77
N ILE A 36 1.01 5.37 -12.54
CA ILE A 36 0.00 6.34 -12.10
C ILE A 36 0.58 7.75 -11.95
N ASN A 37 1.88 7.87 -11.70
CA ASN A 37 2.61 9.14 -11.71
C ASN A 37 3.76 9.08 -12.72
N GLY A 38 3.91 10.14 -13.51
CA GLY A 38 4.98 10.25 -14.50
C GLY A 38 6.34 10.43 -13.81
N GLY A 39 7.38 9.96 -14.48
CA GLY A 39 8.76 10.12 -13.99
C GLY A 39 9.70 9.14 -14.67
N THR A 40 10.99 9.47 -14.63
CA THR A 40 12.06 8.58 -15.09
C THR A 40 12.83 8.11 -13.85
N PRO A 41 13.05 6.80 -13.70
CA PRO A 41 13.86 6.29 -12.60
C PRO A 41 15.25 6.94 -12.59
N LEU A 42 15.69 7.41 -11.42
CA LEU A 42 17.00 8.03 -11.21
C LEU A 42 17.99 7.08 -10.52
N GLY A 43 17.59 5.85 -10.24
CA GLY A 43 18.43 4.86 -9.56
C GLY A 43 17.78 3.49 -9.50
N SER A 44 18.49 2.52 -8.93
CA SER A 44 18.05 1.12 -8.81
C SER A 44 17.31 0.81 -7.49
N GLN A 45 17.19 1.77 -6.57
CA GLN A 45 16.52 1.56 -5.29
C GLN A 45 15.01 1.72 -5.47
N SER A 46 14.29 0.64 -5.31
CA SER A 46 12.83 0.58 -5.46
C SER A 46 12.18 0.11 -4.17
N LEU A 47 10.94 0.52 -3.92
CA LEU A 47 10.14 0.05 -2.79
C LEU A 47 8.86 -0.59 -3.31
N VAL A 48 8.57 -1.81 -2.86
CA VAL A 48 7.29 -2.47 -3.08
C VAL A 48 6.48 -2.36 -1.79
N ALA A 49 5.28 -1.85 -1.88
CA ALA A 49 4.32 -1.77 -0.77
C ALA A 49 3.07 -2.58 -1.09
N GLY A 50 2.76 -3.56 -0.27
CA GLY A 50 1.61 -4.44 -0.39
C GLY A 50 0.46 -3.98 0.49
N ILE A 51 -0.72 -3.70 -0.10
CA ILE A 51 -1.94 -3.25 0.60
C ILE A 51 -3.10 -4.17 0.21
N ALA A 52 -3.32 -5.19 1.02
CA ALA A 52 -4.35 -6.22 0.80
C ALA A 52 -5.05 -6.57 2.12
N THR A 53 -5.02 -7.82 2.55
CA THR A 53 -5.51 -8.23 3.89
C THR A 53 -4.71 -7.59 5.01
N GLY A 54 -3.40 -7.39 4.80
CA GLY A 54 -2.46 -6.68 5.65
C GLY A 54 -1.68 -5.63 4.88
N PHE A 55 -0.64 -5.10 5.53
CA PHE A 55 0.32 -4.15 4.95
C PHE A 55 1.75 -4.60 5.23
N ASN A 56 2.59 -4.58 4.21
CA ASN A 56 4.03 -4.65 4.41
C ASN A 56 4.80 -4.04 3.23
N VAL A 57 6.13 -3.94 3.35
CA VAL A 57 7.01 -3.44 2.30
C VAL A 57 8.23 -4.34 2.11
N SER A 58 8.81 -4.28 0.91
CA SER A 58 10.16 -4.77 0.66
C SER A 58 10.94 -3.75 -0.16
N MET A 59 12.20 -3.52 0.21
CA MET A 59 13.10 -2.63 -0.51
C MET A 59 13.99 -3.44 -1.45
N CYS A 60 14.08 -3.00 -2.70
CA CYS A 60 14.89 -3.62 -3.73
C CYS A 60 16.05 -2.67 -4.11
N HIS A 61 17.26 -3.19 -4.14
CA HIS A 61 18.42 -2.42 -4.56
C HIS A 61 19.49 -3.33 -5.17
N ALA A 62 19.92 -3.04 -6.39
CA ALA A 62 20.98 -3.75 -7.09
C ALA A 62 20.83 -5.29 -7.07
N GLY A 63 19.63 -5.80 -7.34
CA GLY A 63 19.32 -7.24 -7.37
C GLY A 63 19.17 -7.89 -6.00
N HIS A 64 19.20 -7.13 -4.91
CA HIS A 64 18.92 -7.60 -3.55
C HIS A 64 17.58 -7.08 -3.05
N VAL A 65 16.86 -7.91 -2.30
CA VAL A 65 15.60 -7.53 -1.65
C VAL A 65 15.79 -7.60 -0.14
N ILE A 66 15.42 -6.51 0.53
CA ILE A 66 15.49 -6.36 1.98
C ILE A 66 14.05 -6.38 2.51
N GLU A 67 13.78 -7.31 3.40
CA GLU A 67 12.48 -7.44 4.08
C GLU A 67 12.31 -6.37 5.15
N ALA A 68 11.06 -5.97 5.37
CA ALA A 68 10.67 -5.09 6.46
C ALA A 68 9.29 -5.49 6.99
N GLU A 69 9.00 -5.14 8.23
CA GLU A 69 7.70 -5.33 8.88
C GLU A 69 7.07 -3.95 9.20
N LEU A 70 6.97 -3.12 8.16
CA LEU A 70 6.48 -1.75 8.31
C LEU A 70 5.00 -1.69 8.73
N GLY A 71 4.22 -2.75 8.47
CA GLY A 71 2.83 -2.85 8.90
C GLY A 71 2.64 -2.71 10.41
N HIS A 72 3.61 -3.17 11.19
CA HIS A 72 3.61 -3.09 12.66
C HIS A 72 4.16 -1.76 13.21
N ALA A 73 4.76 -0.93 12.37
CA ALA A 73 5.24 0.39 12.80
C ALA A 73 4.09 1.34 13.12
N SER A 74 4.37 2.36 13.92
CA SER A 74 3.41 3.42 14.23
C SER A 74 3.12 4.25 12.98
N LEU A 75 1.89 4.78 12.88
CA LEU A 75 1.53 5.72 11.84
C LEU A 75 2.35 7.03 11.96
N PRO A 76 2.76 7.62 10.83
CA PRO A 76 3.39 8.93 10.82
C PRO A 76 2.47 10.03 11.37
N SER A 77 3.06 11.06 11.97
CA SER A 77 2.32 12.19 12.55
C SER A 77 1.46 12.94 11.52
N SER A 78 1.91 13.03 10.27
CA SER A 78 1.16 13.60 9.15
C SER A 78 -0.18 12.88 8.91
N VAL A 79 -0.19 11.55 8.95
CA VAL A 79 -1.38 10.71 8.81
C VAL A 79 -2.26 10.81 10.06
N ILE A 80 -1.65 10.76 11.26
CA ILE A 80 -2.37 10.87 12.54
C ILE A 80 -3.10 12.22 12.63
N GLY A 81 -2.47 13.31 12.18
CA GLY A 81 -3.08 14.64 12.18
C GLY A 81 -4.40 14.66 11.41
N VAL A 82 -4.40 14.18 10.17
CA VAL A 82 -5.62 14.11 9.34
C VAL A 82 -6.68 13.20 9.97
N LEU A 83 -6.28 12.04 10.51
CA LEU A 83 -7.24 11.16 11.21
C LEU A 83 -7.89 11.85 12.42
N GLN A 84 -7.13 12.62 13.18
CA GLN A 84 -7.66 13.37 14.34
C GLN A 84 -8.57 14.50 13.92
N ASP A 85 -8.23 15.23 12.86
CA ASP A 85 -9.04 16.34 12.33
C ASP A 85 -10.39 15.84 11.81
N VAL A 86 -10.41 14.70 11.11
CA VAL A 86 -11.63 14.14 10.49
C VAL A 86 -12.45 13.31 11.48
N LEU A 87 -11.82 12.46 12.29
CA LEU A 87 -12.48 11.47 13.12
C LEU A 87 -12.50 11.82 14.62
N GLY A 88 -11.76 12.87 15.02
CA GLY A 88 -11.60 13.24 16.43
C GLY A 88 -10.99 12.09 17.24
N LYS A 89 -11.65 11.75 18.36
CA LYS A 89 -11.18 10.68 19.25
C LYS A 89 -11.17 9.28 18.59
N LYS A 90 -12.04 9.04 17.60
CA LYS A 90 -12.09 7.75 16.89
C LYS A 90 -10.83 7.49 16.06
N GLY A 91 -10.14 8.54 15.59
CA GLY A 91 -8.86 8.41 14.88
C GLY A 91 -7.76 7.72 15.69
N ARG A 92 -7.85 7.71 17.02
CA ARG A 92 -6.88 7.08 17.91
C ARG A 92 -6.89 5.54 17.88
N SER A 93 -7.90 4.93 17.26
CA SER A 93 -7.94 3.47 17.07
C SER A 93 -6.94 2.99 16.01
N PHE A 94 -6.50 3.89 15.13
CA PHE A 94 -5.49 3.61 14.11
C PHE A 94 -4.11 3.96 14.67
N ASN A 95 -3.37 2.97 15.15
CA ASN A 95 -2.09 3.17 15.80
C ASN A 95 -0.89 2.56 15.06
N THR A 96 -1.14 1.61 14.15
CA THR A 96 -0.11 1.02 13.29
C THR A 96 -0.45 1.24 11.81
N VAL A 97 0.56 1.11 10.96
CA VAL A 97 0.40 1.23 9.50
C VAL A 97 -0.65 0.25 8.99
N GLU A 98 -0.57 -1.02 9.39
CA GLU A 98 -1.55 -2.04 8.97
C GLU A 98 -2.95 -1.80 9.54
N SER A 99 -3.08 -1.20 10.73
CA SER A 99 -4.39 -0.90 11.30
C SER A 99 -5.21 0.06 10.44
N LEU A 100 -4.53 0.84 9.57
CA LEU A 100 -5.15 1.75 8.61
C LEU A 100 -5.04 1.23 7.18
N PHE A 101 -3.83 0.94 6.70
CA PHE A 101 -3.55 0.61 5.30
C PHE A 101 -3.69 -0.89 5.01
N SER A 102 -4.89 -1.40 5.20
CA SER A 102 -5.27 -2.79 4.90
C SER A 102 -6.77 -2.86 4.57
N GLY A 103 -7.25 -4.00 4.11
CA GLY A 103 -8.70 -4.20 3.91
C GLY A 103 -9.48 -3.99 5.20
N ARG A 104 -9.00 -4.55 6.31
CA ARG A 104 -9.60 -4.35 7.64
C ARG A 104 -9.54 -2.88 8.06
N GLY A 105 -8.44 -2.21 7.77
CA GLY A 105 -8.27 -0.78 8.06
C GLY A 105 -9.23 0.10 7.25
N LEU A 106 -9.47 -0.22 5.98
CA LEU A 106 -10.46 0.47 5.16
C LEU A 106 -11.88 0.32 5.71
N ALA A 107 -12.27 -0.90 6.13
CA ALA A 107 -13.57 -1.14 6.77
C ALA A 107 -13.68 -0.41 8.12
N ALA A 108 -12.62 -0.41 8.93
CA ALA A 108 -12.57 0.32 10.18
C ALA A 108 -12.67 1.84 9.98
N LEU A 109 -12.07 2.37 8.91
CA LEU A 109 -12.16 3.79 8.54
C LEU A 109 -13.61 4.16 8.17
N HIS A 110 -14.28 3.32 7.38
CA HIS A 110 -15.68 3.48 6.99
C HIS A 110 -16.58 3.52 8.22
N PHE A 111 -16.41 2.58 9.13
CA PHE A 111 -17.15 2.53 10.39
C PHE A 111 -16.85 3.74 11.29
N ALA A 112 -15.60 4.18 11.36
CA ALA A 112 -15.21 5.35 12.17
C ALA A 112 -15.82 6.65 11.66
N LEU A 113 -16.08 6.77 10.35
CA LEU A 113 -16.83 7.88 9.73
C LEU A 113 -18.32 7.87 10.13
N GLY A 114 -18.81 6.79 10.72
CA GLY A 114 -20.20 6.67 11.19
C GLY A 114 -21.10 5.88 10.25
N PHE A 115 -20.52 5.22 9.25
CA PHE A 115 -21.27 4.39 8.31
C PHE A 115 -21.42 2.95 8.81
N ALA A 116 -22.28 2.16 8.17
CA ALA A 116 -22.52 0.79 8.56
C ALA A 116 -21.29 -0.10 8.32
N GLU A 117 -21.09 -1.12 9.17
CA GLU A 117 -20.03 -2.10 8.97
C GLU A 117 -20.21 -2.80 7.61
N THR A 118 -19.17 -2.80 6.81
CA THR A 118 -19.24 -3.22 5.40
C THR A 118 -17.93 -3.87 4.97
N ASP A 119 -18.02 -4.84 4.07
CA ASP A 119 -16.87 -5.48 3.46
C ASP A 119 -16.02 -4.47 2.63
N PRO A 120 -14.69 -4.50 2.72
CA PRO A 120 -13.81 -3.60 1.97
C PRO A 120 -14.06 -3.59 0.45
N ALA A 121 -14.41 -4.71 -0.14
CA ALA A 121 -14.70 -4.78 -1.57
C ALA A 121 -16.00 -4.04 -1.93
N GLN A 122 -16.99 -4.06 -1.05
CA GLN A 122 -18.22 -3.28 -1.23
C GLN A 122 -17.96 -1.79 -1.09
N ILE A 123 -17.10 -1.37 -0.16
CA ILE A 123 -16.72 0.04 0.01
C ILE A 123 -16.03 0.55 -1.26
N THR A 124 -15.04 -0.18 -1.78
CA THR A 124 -14.29 0.23 -2.97
C THR A 124 -15.09 0.14 -4.27
N GLY A 125 -16.08 -0.74 -4.34
CA GLY A 125 -17.01 -0.87 -5.47
C GLY A 125 -18.24 0.03 -5.37
N SER A 126 -18.40 0.77 -4.27
CA SER A 126 -19.59 1.58 -4.02
C SER A 126 -19.58 2.86 -4.84
N THR A 127 -20.77 3.24 -5.32
CA THR A 127 -21.06 4.55 -5.92
C THR A 127 -21.82 5.47 -4.97
N THR A 128 -22.08 5.03 -3.74
CA THR A 128 -22.75 5.85 -2.73
C THR A 128 -21.83 6.98 -2.23
N GLU A 129 -22.42 8.01 -1.67
CA GLU A 129 -21.69 9.11 -1.05
C GLU A 129 -20.78 8.62 0.10
N GLU A 130 -21.29 7.70 0.93
CA GLU A 130 -20.56 7.09 2.05
C GLU A 130 -19.30 6.32 1.60
N GLY A 131 -19.45 5.45 0.60
CA GLY A 131 -18.34 4.71 0.02
C GLY A 131 -17.31 5.67 -0.63
N THR A 132 -17.80 6.65 -1.39
CA THR A 132 -16.95 7.65 -2.04
C THR A 132 -16.16 8.47 -1.01
N GLN A 133 -16.81 8.93 0.06
CA GLN A 133 -16.16 9.68 1.14
C GLN A 133 -15.03 8.86 1.80
N THR A 134 -15.29 7.59 2.09
CA THR A 134 -14.30 6.69 2.69
C THR A 134 -13.10 6.48 1.76
N VAL A 135 -13.36 6.20 0.48
CA VAL A 135 -12.31 5.93 -0.51
C VAL A 135 -11.46 7.17 -0.77
N VAL A 136 -12.07 8.36 -0.81
CA VAL A 136 -11.36 9.64 -0.96
C VAL A 136 -10.47 9.91 0.24
N LEU A 137 -10.97 9.76 1.47
CA LEU A 137 -10.17 9.94 2.67
C LEU A 137 -9.03 8.92 2.73
N PHE A 138 -9.29 7.65 2.42
CA PHE A 138 -8.23 6.63 2.37
C PHE A 138 -7.16 6.98 1.34
N ALA A 139 -7.54 7.50 0.16
CA ALA A 139 -6.60 7.93 -0.86
C ALA A 139 -5.73 9.11 -0.40
N GLN A 140 -6.30 10.10 0.32
CA GLN A 140 -5.55 11.21 0.92
C GLN A 140 -4.52 10.69 1.92
N LEU A 141 -4.94 9.84 2.86
CA LEU A 141 -4.06 9.24 3.87
C LEU A 141 -2.95 8.40 3.23
N LEU A 142 -3.28 7.62 2.18
CA LEU A 142 -2.31 6.83 1.44
C LEU A 142 -1.29 7.71 0.71
N GLY A 143 -1.70 8.82 0.12
CA GLY A 143 -0.78 9.76 -0.52
C GLY A 143 0.22 10.37 0.46
N LEU A 144 -0.25 10.82 1.63
CA LEU A 144 0.62 11.26 2.72
C LEU A 144 1.60 10.17 3.15
N PHE A 145 1.14 8.93 3.25
CA PHE A 145 1.99 7.81 3.62
C PHE A 145 3.01 7.45 2.52
N CYS A 146 2.63 7.56 1.25
CA CYS A 146 3.59 7.42 0.14
C CYS A 146 4.72 8.45 0.22
N ARG A 147 4.40 9.70 0.59
CA ARG A 147 5.42 10.73 0.85
C ARG A 147 6.37 10.33 1.98
N GLU A 148 5.84 9.86 3.10
CA GLU A 148 6.67 9.40 4.22
C GLU A 148 7.58 8.23 3.82
N MET A 149 7.04 7.26 3.08
CA MET A 149 7.85 6.15 2.55
C MET A 149 8.93 6.65 1.58
N THR A 150 8.63 7.67 0.78
CA THR A 150 9.60 8.27 -0.14
C THR A 150 10.78 8.87 0.63
N PHE A 151 10.53 9.60 1.70
CA PHE A 151 11.61 10.16 2.53
C PHE A 151 12.39 9.10 3.31
N GLN A 152 11.72 8.04 3.76
CA GLN A 152 12.37 6.97 4.54
C GLN A 152 13.23 6.05 3.69
N TYR A 153 12.77 5.72 2.49
CA TYR A 153 13.38 4.68 1.65
C TYR A 153 14.06 5.21 0.39
N MET A 154 13.87 6.49 0.03
CA MET A 154 14.45 7.11 -1.16
C MET A 154 14.34 6.23 -2.42
N PRO A 155 13.13 5.80 -2.83
CA PRO A 155 12.95 4.82 -3.89
C PRO A 155 13.11 5.47 -5.28
N PHE A 156 14.32 5.84 -5.64
CA PHE A 156 14.65 6.49 -6.93
C PHE A 156 14.37 5.62 -8.16
N GLY A 157 14.23 4.31 -7.98
CA GLY A 157 13.79 3.38 -9.01
C GLY A 157 12.27 3.25 -9.12
N GLY A 158 11.55 3.78 -8.13
CA GLY A 158 10.09 3.80 -8.09
C GLY A 158 9.49 3.22 -6.81
N LEU A 159 8.29 3.71 -6.48
CA LEU A 159 7.42 3.16 -5.43
C LEU A 159 6.32 2.35 -6.11
N TYR A 160 6.30 1.04 -5.88
CA TYR A 160 5.37 0.08 -6.47
C TYR A 160 4.31 -0.31 -5.46
N LEU A 161 3.06 0.03 -5.75
CA LEU A 161 1.92 -0.32 -4.92
C LEU A 161 1.26 -1.61 -5.43
N ASN A 162 1.14 -2.63 -4.59
CA ASN A 162 0.54 -3.92 -4.92
C ASN A 162 -0.57 -4.29 -3.93
N GLY A 163 -1.50 -5.13 -4.35
CA GLY A 163 -2.56 -5.68 -3.53
C GLY A 163 -3.96 -5.26 -3.97
N SER A 164 -4.97 -5.98 -3.45
CA SER A 164 -6.37 -5.81 -3.87
C SER A 164 -6.94 -4.43 -3.49
N VAL A 165 -6.62 -3.94 -2.30
CA VAL A 165 -7.12 -2.65 -1.81
C VAL A 165 -6.60 -1.50 -2.66
N VAL A 166 -5.27 -1.40 -2.82
CA VAL A 166 -4.68 -0.30 -3.58
C VAL A 166 -5.06 -0.35 -5.06
N ARG A 167 -5.21 -1.55 -5.63
CA ARG A 167 -5.67 -1.73 -7.00
C ARG A 167 -7.08 -1.18 -7.19
N ALA A 168 -7.98 -1.45 -6.26
CA ALA A 168 -9.34 -0.92 -6.28
C ALA A 168 -9.35 0.62 -6.11
N ILE A 169 -8.60 1.14 -5.13
CA ILE A 169 -8.48 2.59 -4.88
C ILE A 169 -7.91 3.31 -6.11
N THR A 170 -6.85 2.80 -6.72
CA THR A 170 -6.22 3.45 -7.88
C THR A 170 -6.92 3.21 -9.21
N SER A 171 -7.97 2.40 -9.27
CA SER A 171 -8.77 2.18 -10.49
C SER A 171 -9.46 3.47 -10.96
N SER A 172 -9.86 4.34 -10.05
CA SER A 172 -10.42 5.64 -10.32
C SER A 172 -9.30 6.68 -10.54
N LYS A 173 -9.43 7.49 -11.60
CA LYS A 173 -8.52 8.63 -11.85
C LYS A 173 -8.57 9.65 -10.72
N LEU A 174 -9.75 9.87 -10.13
CA LEU A 174 -9.92 10.81 -9.03
C LEU A 174 -9.00 10.43 -7.84
N THR A 175 -9.11 9.21 -7.36
CA THR A 175 -8.35 8.76 -6.19
C THR A 175 -6.87 8.58 -6.50
N ALA A 176 -6.51 8.14 -7.70
CA ALA A 176 -5.11 8.11 -8.13
C ALA A 176 -4.50 9.53 -8.11
N ASN A 177 -5.20 10.55 -8.63
CA ASN A 177 -4.74 11.94 -8.59
C ASN A 177 -4.64 12.49 -7.17
N ILE A 178 -5.55 12.11 -6.26
CA ILE A 178 -5.48 12.49 -4.85
C ILE A 178 -4.21 11.91 -4.20
N ILE A 179 -3.92 10.64 -4.43
CA ILE A 179 -2.69 10.00 -3.90
C ILE A 179 -1.45 10.75 -4.37
N ILE A 180 -1.37 11.06 -5.68
CA ILE A 180 -0.23 11.78 -6.27
C ILE A 180 -0.13 13.18 -5.65
N ALA A 181 -1.22 13.95 -5.62
CA ALA A 181 -1.22 15.31 -5.10
C ALA A 181 -0.80 15.39 -3.62
N GLU A 182 -1.19 14.40 -2.81
CA GLU A 182 -0.76 14.35 -1.40
C GLU A 182 0.70 13.89 -1.25
N ALA A 183 1.17 13.00 -2.12
CA ALA A 183 2.54 12.53 -2.11
C ALA A 183 3.57 13.59 -2.54
N GLU A 184 3.16 14.57 -3.36
CA GLU A 184 4.00 15.64 -3.90
C GLU A 184 4.04 16.91 -3.05
N LYS A 185 3.22 17.02 -1.97
CA LYS A 185 3.26 18.15 -1.03
C LYS A 185 4.54 18.15 -0.20
#